data_ddfe31a16fac5c109525c866632d568f
#
_entry.id   ddfe31a16fac5c109525c866632d568f
#
_cell.length_a   1.000
_cell.length_b   1.000
_cell.length_c   1.000
_cell.angle_alpha   90.00
_cell.angle_beta   90.00
_cell.angle_gamma   90.00
#
_symmetry.space_group_name_H-M   'P 1'
#
loop_
_entity.id
_entity.type
_entity.pdbx_description
1 polymer ?
#
loop_
_entity_poly.entity_id
_entity_poly.type
_entity_poly.pdbx_seq_one_letter_code
_entity_poly.pdbx_strand_id
1 'polypeptide(L)'
;MLNAFATTQDDAFQKIAHDYIEQYLRANPEDATELGDHRFDGQLTDYSPDARAKELATQKEFRNKLNAIDGSQLTGANNIDFRILKENIDYQIFQAEELKQAEWNPLVYMQSLANSLYLLVARDFAPAEQRIPSLRQRMEEIPSVIAQAKANLQHSPRVHTETAVEQTQGAINLVREGVAPLLDRAPQMKKDIAPLQEKTAATLEDYKKWLQNDLLPRSDGNFRLGAQKFRKKLRFALASDLSMEEIMKRAQADLKQTQTAIYETALPLYKKYFPNADSATLADKHKVTAAVLDKLAQQHPDDATIVGYAKEVVTEATNFVRSHSLVTIPDTPLDVIPMPEFKRGVAIAYCDSPGPLDKTGKTFFAVAPTPKDWSKERKESFFREYNNDEIRDLTVHEAMPGHYLQIAHANEFSAPTLIRAIFRSGTFIEGWAVYCEQMMAEQGYGGPEVKMQQLKMRLRAIANAILDQSIHAGNMTEKEAMDLMMKETFQQEGEAVAKWKRARLTSAQLSTYFVGATEHLDLRAAQEKKLGKDFDLRKYNDQVISYGSPPVKYVRELMGL
;
A
#
# COMPACT_ATOMS: atom_id res chain seq x y z
N MET A 1 19.70 -24.64 -14.90
CA MET A 1 18.30 -25.07 -15.10
C MET A 1 18.21 -26.54 -14.76
N LEU A 2 17.81 -26.87 -13.54
CA LEU A 2 17.42 -28.22 -13.17
C LEU A 2 15.90 -28.27 -13.34
N ASN A 3 15.42 -28.87 -14.42
CA ASN A 3 14.05 -29.35 -14.51
C ASN A 3 13.91 -30.51 -13.50
N ALA A 4 13.57 -30.20 -12.26
CA ALA A 4 13.11 -31.20 -11.33
C ALA A 4 11.76 -31.71 -11.86
N PHE A 5 11.63 -32.98 -12.12
CA PHE A 5 10.37 -33.61 -12.49
C PHE A 5 9.36 -33.37 -11.35
N ALA A 6 8.11 -32.97 -11.71
CA ALA A 6 7.04 -32.85 -10.74
C ALA A 6 6.90 -34.13 -9.93
N THR A 7 6.66 -33.99 -8.63
CA THR A 7 6.44 -35.12 -7.73
C THR A 7 4.93 -35.33 -7.53
N THR A 8 4.53 -36.50 -7.02
CA THR A 8 3.12 -36.71 -6.63
C THR A 8 2.66 -35.73 -5.57
N GLN A 9 3.57 -35.17 -4.76
CA GLN A 9 3.28 -34.12 -3.78
C GLN A 9 3.08 -32.75 -4.45
N ASP A 10 3.82 -32.44 -5.52
CA ASP A 10 3.60 -31.24 -6.30
C ASP A 10 2.20 -31.20 -6.91
N ASP A 11 1.75 -32.30 -7.54
CA ASP A 11 0.40 -32.36 -8.14
C ASP A 11 -0.69 -32.22 -7.07
N ALA A 12 -0.51 -32.89 -5.91
CA ALA A 12 -1.44 -32.81 -4.79
C ALA A 12 -1.52 -31.36 -4.25
N PHE A 13 -0.35 -30.70 -4.08
CA PHE A 13 -0.30 -29.30 -3.63
C PHE A 13 -0.93 -28.35 -4.66
N GLN A 14 -0.60 -28.46 -5.95
CA GLN A 14 -1.15 -27.60 -7.00
C GLN A 14 -2.67 -27.68 -7.05
N LYS A 15 -3.24 -28.88 -6.87
CA LYS A 15 -4.69 -29.05 -6.76
C LYS A 15 -5.26 -28.30 -5.55
N ILE A 16 -4.65 -28.42 -4.37
CA ILE A 16 -5.10 -27.72 -3.16
C ILE A 16 -5.01 -26.20 -3.37
N ALA A 17 -3.91 -25.71 -3.96
CA ALA A 17 -3.70 -24.29 -4.25
C ALA A 17 -4.77 -23.73 -5.20
N HIS A 18 -5.07 -24.47 -6.28
CA HIS A 18 -6.14 -24.11 -7.22
C HIS A 18 -7.52 -24.06 -6.53
N ASP A 19 -7.88 -25.13 -5.80
CA ASP A 19 -9.17 -25.21 -5.11
C ASP A 19 -9.32 -24.08 -4.06
N TYR A 20 -8.21 -23.73 -3.36
CA TYR A 20 -8.19 -22.62 -2.41
C TYR A 20 -8.42 -21.27 -3.10
N ILE A 21 -7.72 -21.00 -4.20
CA ILE A 21 -7.86 -19.75 -4.96
C ILE A 21 -9.31 -19.58 -5.47
N GLU A 22 -9.91 -20.62 -6.03
CA GLU A 22 -11.30 -20.58 -6.48
C GLU A 22 -12.28 -20.26 -5.33
N GLN A 23 -12.05 -20.84 -4.16
CA GLN A 23 -12.84 -20.57 -2.97
C GLN A 23 -12.61 -19.14 -2.45
N TYR A 24 -11.36 -18.69 -2.42
CA TYR A 24 -10.99 -17.33 -1.98
C TYR A 24 -11.65 -16.27 -2.85
N LEU A 25 -11.52 -16.37 -4.16
CA LEU A 25 -12.09 -15.40 -5.11
C LEU A 25 -13.62 -15.34 -5.02
N ARG A 26 -14.27 -16.47 -4.78
CA ARG A 26 -15.74 -16.54 -4.57
C ARG A 26 -16.17 -15.91 -3.25
N ALA A 27 -15.40 -16.08 -2.19
CA ALA A 27 -15.71 -15.55 -0.86
C ALA A 27 -15.40 -14.05 -0.74
N ASN A 28 -14.51 -13.52 -1.62
CA ASN A 28 -14.05 -12.13 -1.61
C ASN A 28 -14.23 -11.49 -3.02
N PRO A 29 -15.47 -11.22 -3.43
CA PRO A 29 -15.78 -10.76 -4.79
C PRO A 29 -15.13 -9.40 -5.13
N GLU A 30 -14.94 -8.51 -4.17
CA GLU A 30 -14.24 -7.25 -4.37
C GLU A 30 -12.76 -7.46 -4.69
N ASP A 31 -12.11 -8.36 -3.95
CA ASP A 31 -10.71 -8.75 -4.21
C ASP A 31 -10.59 -9.46 -5.56
N ALA A 32 -11.59 -10.30 -5.92
CA ALA A 32 -11.62 -10.94 -7.24
C ALA A 32 -11.61 -9.91 -8.37
N THR A 33 -12.47 -8.87 -8.28
CA THR A 33 -12.49 -7.76 -9.24
C THR A 33 -11.15 -7.03 -9.30
N GLU A 34 -10.53 -6.74 -8.16
CA GLU A 34 -9.24 -6.05 -8.07
C GLU A 34 -8.10 -6.89 -8.67
N LEU A 35 -8.14 -8.21 -8.46
CA LEU A 35 -7.19 -9.16 -9.03
C LEU A 35 -7.39 -9.40 -10.54
N GLY A 36 -8.52 -8.97 -11.12
CA GLY A 36 -8.86 -9.13 -12.54
C GLY A 36 -9.69 -10.39 -12.84
N ASP A 37 -10.30 -11.00 -11.83
CA ASP A 37 -11.30 -12.05 -12.02
C ASP A 37 -12.71 -11.47 -11.94
N HIS A 38 -13.32 -11.27 -13.10
CA HIS A 38 -14.60 -10.59 -13.27
C HIS A 38 -15.83 -11.50 -13.14
N ARG A 39 -15.66 -12.77 -12.77
CA ARG A 39 -16.77 -13.72 -12.59
C ARG A 39 -17.72 -13.33 -11.46
N PHE A 40 -17.26 -12.56 -10.50
CA PHE A 40 -17.98 -12.20 -9.28
C PHE A 40 -18.29 -10.69 -9.17
N ASP A 41 -18.14 -9.94 -10.26
CA ASP A 41 -18.25 -8.47 -10.28
C ASP A 41 -19.60 -7.93 -9.78
N GLY A 42 -20.68 -8.72 -9.87
CA GLY A 42 -22.00 -8.32 -9.39
C GLY A 42 -22.24 -8.59 -7.89
N GLN A 43 -21.30 -9.25 -7.19
CA GLN A 43 -21.47 -9.69 -5.81
C GLN A 43 -20.72 -8.79 -4.82
N LEU A 44 -21.16 -8.81 -3.55
CA LEU A 44 -20.47 -8.21 -2.41
C LEU A 44 -20.16 -9.28 -1.36
N THR A 45 -19.14 -9.04 -0.54
CA THR A 45 -18.81 -9.92 0.59
C THR A 45 -19.95 -10.00 1.59
N ASP A 46 -20.31 -11.23 1.99
CA ASP A 46 -21.30 -11.50 3.02
C ASP A 46 -20.66 -11.49 4.41
N TYR A 47 -21.01 -10.48 5.21
CA TYR A 47 -20.51 -10.31 6.59
C TYR A 47 -21.44 -10.92 7.64
N SER A 48 -22.43 -11.73 7.26
CA SER A 48 -23.30 -12.40 8.25
C SER A 48 -22.50 -13.33 9.15
N PRO A 49 -22.96 -13.60 10.38
CA PRO A 49 -22.30 -14.53 11.29
C PRO A 49 -22.11 -15.93 10.69
N ASP A 50 -23.12 -16.41 9.95
CA ASP A 50 -23.09 -17.72 9.31
C ASP A 50 -22.04 -17.79 8.19
N ALA A 51 -21.97 -16.76 7.34
CA ALA A 51 -20.95 -16.69 6.27
C ALA A 51 -19.53 -16.63 6.86
N ARG A 52 -19.31 -15.83 7.91
CA ARG A 52 -18.02 -15.75 8.61
C ARG A 52 -17.63 -17.07 9.27
N ALA A 53 -18.60 -17.78 9.89
CA ALA A 53 -18.35 -19.09 10.49
C ALA A 53 -18.01 -20.15 9.45
N LYS A 54 -18.70 -20.13 8.29
CA LYS A 54 -18.42 -21.00 7.16
C LYS A 54 -17.04 -20.75 6.58
N GLU A 55 -16.67 -19.48 6.40
CA GLU A 55 -15.35 -19.11 5.89
C GLU A 55 -14.24 -19.58 6.83
N LEU A 56 -14.38 -19.37 8.14
CA LEU A 56 -13.42 -19.88 9.12
C LEU A 56 -13.29 -21.40 9.07
N ALA A 57 -14.40 -22.13 8.91
CA ALA A 57 -14.38 -23.59 8.76
C ALA A 57 -13.64 -24.01 7.49
N THR A 58 -13.86 -23.31 6.38
CA THR A 58 -13.16 -23.51 5.11
C THR A 58 -11.65 -23.29 5.26
N GLN A 59 -11.23 -22.18 5.90
CA GLN A 59 -9.81 -21.91 6.16
C GLN A 59 -9.16 -23.05 6.97
N LYS A 60 -9.84 -23.56 8.00
CA LYS A 60 -9.35 -24.70 8.81
C LYS A 60 -9.27 -26.00 8.00
N GLU A 61 -10.21 -26.24 7.11
CA GLU A 61 -10.20 -27.40 6.21
C GLU A 61 -8.97 -27.35 5.29
N PHE A 62 -8.71 -26.21 4.61
CA PHE A 62 -7.54 -26.06 3.75
C PHE A 62 -6.22 -26.16 4.52
N ARG A 63 -6.16 -25.60 5.73
CA ARG A 63 -5.00 -25.78 6.62
C ARG A 63 -4.74 -27.28 6.89
N ASN A 64 -5.77 -28.06 7.14
CA ASN A 64 -5.63 -29.50 7.38
C ASN A 64 -5.18 -30.25 6.11
N LYS A 65 -5.70 -29.88 4.93
CA LYS A 65 -5.23 -30.42 3.64
C LYS A 65 -3.74 -30.13 3.41
N LEU A 66 -3.29 -28.90 3.69
CA LEU A 66 -1.88 -28.54 3.58
C LEU A 66 -1.00 -29.26 4.60
N ASN A 67 -1.48 -29.52 5.81
CA ASN A 67 -0.72 -30.28 6.81
C ASN A 67 -0.50 -31.75 6.43
N ALA A 68 -1.27 -32.30 5.48
CA ALA A 68 -1.08 -33.63 4.92
C ALA A 68 -0.01 -33.69 3.80
N ILE A 69 0.44 -32.54 3.29
CA ILE A 69 1.51 -32.44 2.29
C ILE A 69 2.87 -32.49 2.99
N ASP A 70 3.74 -33.36 2.51
CA ASP A 70 5.15 -33.34 2.91
C ASP A 70 5.90 -32.26 2.12
N GLY A 71 6.04 -31.07 2.74
CA GLY A 71 6.71 -29.94 2.12
C GLY A 71 8.16 -30.20 1.71
N SER A 72 8.84 -31.18 2.32
CA SER A 72 10.23 -31.51 1.97
C SER A 72 10.36 -32.22 0.60
N GLN A 73 9.26 -32.78 0.10
CA GLN A 73 9.20 -33.46 -1.21
C GLN A 73 8.72 -32.54 -2.34
N LEU A 74 8.36 -31.27 -2.02
CA LEU A 74 7.95 -30.31 -3.03
C LEU A 74 9.17 -29.75 -3.78
N THR A 75 9.02 -29.54 -5.09
CA THR A 75 10.02 -28.78 -5.87
C THR A 75 10.16 -27.35 -5.37
N GLY A 76 11.31 -26.68 -5.61
CA GLY A 76 11.61 -25.39 -5.00
C GLY A 76 10.51 -24.33 -5.18
N ALA A 77 9.94 -24.22 -6.39
CA ALA A 77 8.86 -23.24 -6.65
C ALA A 77 7.57 -23.60 -5.90
N ASN A 78 7.16 -24.88 -5.91
CA ASN A 78 5.98 -25.36 -5.19
C ASN A 78 6.18 -25.26 -3.67
N ASN A 79 7.39 -25.51 -3.15
CA ASN A 79 7.68 -25.34 -1.73
C ASN A 79 7.51 -23.90 -1.26
N ILE A 80 7.95 -22.90 -2.04
CA ILE A 80 7.74 -21.49 -1.72
C ILE A 80 6.24 -21.15 -1.69
N ASP A 81 5.50 -21.55 -2.74
CA ASP A 81 4.05 -21.29 -2.83
C ASP A 81 3.26 -21.98 -1.70
N PHE A 82 3.67 -23.20 -1.32
CA PHE A 82 3.11 -23.94 -0.19
C PHE A 82 3.26 -23.17 1.13
N ARG A 83 4.45 -22.63 1.41
CA ARG A 83 4.70 -21.87 2.64
C ARG A 83 3.95 -20.55 2.66
N ILE A 84 3.89 -19.83 1.52
CA ILE A 84 3.10 -18.60 1.40
C ILE A 84 1.62 -18.89 1.64
N LEU A 85 1.07 -19.93 1.01
CA LEU A 85 -0.33 -20.30 1.21
C LEU A 85 -0.62 -20.68 2.65
N LYS A 86 0.25 -21.44 3.29
CA LYS A 86 0.09 -21.84 4.69
C LYS A 86 0.12 -20.64 5.63
N GLU A 87 1.08 -19.73 5.46
CA GLU A 87 1.16 -18.49 6.23
C GLU A 87 -0.09 -17.60 6.02
N ASN A 88 -0.59 -17.52 4.78
CA ASN A 88 -1.81 -16.77 4.47
C ASN A 88 -3.04 -17.37 5.18
N ILE A 89 -3.25 -18.68 5.09
CA ILE A 89 -4.38 -19.36 5.76
C ILE A 89 -4.30 -19.18 7.28
N ASP A 90 -3.12 -19.33 7.88
CA ASP A 90 -2.94 -19.12 9.32
C ASP A 90 -3.24 -17.65 9.70
N TYR A 91 -2.93 -16.68 8.83
CA TYR A 91 -3.28 -15.28 9.03
C TYR A 91 -4.80 -15.06 8.95
N GLN A 92 -5.49 -15.64 7.96
CA GLN A 92 -6.96 -15.55 7.85
C GLN A 92 -7.65 -16.13 9.10
N ILE A 93 -7.18 -17.28 9.60
CA ILE A 93 -7.69 -17.87 10.85
C ILE A 93 -7.47 -16.91 12.04
N PHE A 94 -6.27 -16.34 12.16
CA PHE A 94 -5.97 -15.36 13.22
C PHE A 94 -6.87 -14.11 13.12
N GLN A 95 -7.12 -13.61 11.91
CA GLN A 95 -8.04 -12.48 11.69
C GLN A 95 -9.46 -12.82 12.15
N ALA A 96 -9.97 -14.01 11.81
CA ALA A 96 -11.31 -14.44 12.16
C ALA A 96 -11.48 -14.74 13.66
N GLU A 97 -10.50 -15.39 14.29
CA GLU A 97 -10.63 -15.83 15.70
C GLU A 97 -10.19 -14.78 16.72
N GLU A 98 -9.13 -14.00 16.42
CA GLU A 98 -8.53 -13.10 17.41
C GLU A 98 -8.75 -11.61 17.11
N LEU A 99 -8.66 -11.17 15.85
CA LEU A 99 -8.84 -9.76 15.50
C LEU A 99 -10.31 -9.38 15.35
N LYS A 100 -11.14 -10.23 14.73
CA LYS A 100 -12.59 -10.08 14.60
C LYS A 100 -13.03 -8.70 14.09
N GLN A 101 -12.34 -8.17 13.09
CA GLN A 101 -12.53 -6.78 12.66
C GLN A 101 -13.96 -6.47 12.25
N ALA A 102 -14.70 -7.40 11.65
CA ALA A 102 -16.10 -7.20 11.29
C ALA A 102 -17.03 -6.90 12.50
N GLU A 103 -16.60 -7.21 13.73
CA GLU A 103 -17.41 -6.99 14.93
C GLU A 103 -17.21 -5.58 15.54
N TRP A 104 -16.11 -4.88 15.20
CA TRP A 104 -15.81 -3.59 15.83
C TRP A 104 -15.31 -2.49 14.88
N ASN A 105 -14.82 -2.85 13.67
CA ASN A 105 -14.22 -1.90 12.75
C ASN A 105 -15.19 -1.53 11.62
N PRO A 106 -15.85 -0.37 11.65
CA PRO A 106 -16.80 0.03 10.61
C PRO A 106 -16.13 0.24 9.23
N LEU A 107 -14.80 0.42 9.18
CA LEU A 107 -14.06 0.62 7.92
C LEU A 107 -14.01 -0.66 7.07
N VAL A 108 -14.16 -1.84 7.67
CA VAL A 108 -14.23 -3.11 6.93
C VAL A 108 -15.38 -3.09 5.92
N TYR A 109 -16.52 -2.54 6.30
CA TYR A 109 -17.70 -2.46 5.44
C TYR A 109 -17.56 -1.44 4.32
N MET A 110 -16.70 -0.42 4.51
CA MET A 110 -16.44 0.59 3.47
C MET A 110 -15.77 0.01 2.22
N GLN A 111 -15.06 -1.11 2.33
CA GLN A 111 -14.53 -1.86 1.20
C GLN A 111 -15.68 -2.25 0.24
N SER A 112 -16.74 -2.85 0.77
CA SER A 112 -17.92 -3.26 -0.03
C SER A 112 -18.81 -2.08 -0.41
N LEU A 113 -18.93 -1.04 0.43
CA LEU A 113 -19.84 0.08 0.18
C LEU A 113 -19.29 1.12 -0.81
N ALA A 114 -17.98 1.26 -0.92
CA ALA A 114 -17.34 2.29 -1.75
C ALA A 114 -16.36 1.71 -2.76
N ASN A 115 -15.32 0.97 -2.31
CA ASN A 115 -14.27 0.49 -3.19
C ASN A 115 -14.79 -0.48 -4.25
N SER A 116 -15.77 -1.33 -3.90
CA SER A 116 -16.42 -2.24 -4.83
C SER A 116 -17.03 -1.54 -6.05
N LEU A 117 -17.69 -0.40 -5.84
CA LEU A 117 -18.29 0.40 -6.93
C LEU A 117 -17.20 1.11 -7.73
N TYR A 118 -16.18 1.64 -7.02
CA TYR A 118 -15.06 2.32 -7.66
C TYR A 118 -14.30 1.42 -8.63
N LEU A 119 -14.02 0.17 -8.27
CA LEU A 119 -13.30 -0.78 -9.13
C LEU A 119 -14.00 -1.01 -10.48
N LEU A 120 -15.34 -1.02 -10.48
CA LEU A 120 -16.13 -1.18 -11.71
C LEU A 120 -16.15 0.08 -12.59
N VAL A 121 -15.91 1.25 -12.00
CA VAL A 121 -15.93 2.55 -12.71
C VAL A 121 -14.56 2.93 -13.24
N ALA A 122 -13.52 2.74 -12.43
CA ALA A 122 -12.18 3.28 -12.67
C ALA A 122 -11.40 2.56 -13.77
N ARG A 123 -11.66 1.26 -13.98
CA ARG A 123 -10.90 0.43 -14.92
C ARG A 123 -11.72 0.06 -16.15
N ASP A 124 -11.08 0.12 -17.31
CA ASP A 124 -11.68 -0.22 -18.62
C ASP A 124 -11.38 -1.68 -19.01
N PHE A 125 -11.64 -2.62 -18.09
CA PHE A 125 -11.45 -4.06 -18.36
C PHE A 125 -12.49 -4.66 -19.30
N ALA A 126 -13.65 -4.00 -19.46
CA ALA A 126 -14.73 -4.38 -20.37
C ALA A 126 -15.52 -3.15 -20.83
N PRO A 127 -16.29 -3.24 -21.93
CA PRO A 127 -17.23 -2.21 -22.34
C PRO A 127 -18.21 -1.80 -21.22
N ALA A 128 -18.67 -0.55 -21.22
CA ALA A 128 -19.56 -0.02 -20.20
C ALA A 128 -20.85 -0.86 -20.04
N GLU A 129 -21.40 -1.34 -21.16
CA GLU A 129 -22.60 -2.18 -21.20
C GLU A 129 -22.45 -3.51 -20.43
N GLN A 130 -21.23 -4.00 -20.27
CA GLN A 130 -20.94 -5.23 -19.50
C GLN A 130 -20.67 -4.92 -18.02
N ARG A 131 -20.10 -3.75 -17.70
CA ARG A 131 -19.78 -3.35 -16.31
C ARG A 131 -20.99 -2.78 -15.56
N ILE A 132 -21.89 -2.06 -16.25
CA ILE A 132 -23.08 -1.45 -15.65
C ILE A 132 -24.03 -2.47 -14.99
N PRO A 133 -24.32 -3.65 -15.57
CA PRO A 133 -25.07 -4.69 -14.88
C PRO A 133 -24.48 -5.12 -13.54
N SER A 134 -23.16 -5.28 -13.47
CA SER A 134 -22.46 -5.62 -12.22
C SER A 134 -22.52 -4.45 -11.21
N LEU A 135 -22.33 -3.22 -11.66
CA LEU A 135 -22.51 -2.02 -10.83
C LEU A 135 -23.92 -1.96 -10.23
N ARG A 136 -24.95 -2.25 -11.05
CA ARG A 136 -26.34 -2.31 -10.61
C ARG A 136 -26.53 -3.36 -9.51
N GLN A 137 -26.05 -4.58 -9.71
CA GLN A 137 -26.18 -5.68 -8.75
C GLN A 137 -25.54 -5.32 -7.41
N ARG A 138 -24.31 -4.74 -7.43
CA ARG A 138 -23.66 -4.28 -6.19
C ARG A 138 -24.45 -3.19 -5.48
N MET A 139 -25.01 -2.22 -6.22
CA MET A 139 -25.89 -1.19 -5.63
C MET A 139 -27.13 -1.80 -4.98
N GLU A 140 -27.72 -2.84 -5.58
CA GLU A 140 -28.88 -3.56 -5.05
C GLU A 140 -28.55 -4.34 -3.76
N GLU A 141 -27.29 -4.78 -3.55
CA GLU A 141 -26.84 -5.50 -2.36
C GLU A 141 -26.37 -4.58 -1.20
N ILE A 142 -26.06 -3.31 -1.44
CA ILE A 142 -25.62 -2.36 -0.40
C ILE A 142 -26.52 -2.34 0.84
N PRO A 143 -27.88 -2.36 0.74
CA PRO A 143 -28.72 -2.39 1.94
C PRO A 143 -28.49 -3.62 2.84
N SER A 144 -28.17 -4.77 2.25
CA SER A 144 -27.84 -6.00 3.00
C SER A 144 -26.53 -5.84 3.76
N VAL A 145 -25.48 -5.34 3.13
CA VAL A 145 -24.19 -5.07 3.79
C VAL A 145 -24.36 -4.08 4.95
N ILE A 146 -25.16 -3.02 4.75
CA ILE A 146 -25.45 -2.05 5.81
C ILE A 146 -26.21 -2.70 6.99
N ALA A 147 -27.18 -3.58 6.72
CA ALA A 147 -27.90 -4.29 7.77
C ALA A 147 -26.96 -5.19 8.57
N GLN A 148 -26.05 -5.89 7.91
CA GLN A 148 -25.02 -6.70 8.56
C GLN A 148 -24.06 -5.83 9.40
N ALA A 149 -23.61 -4.68 8.88
CA ALA A 149 -22.78 -3.74 9.61
C ALA A 149 -23.46 -3.26 10.91
N LYS A 150 -24.74 -2.87 10.82
CA LYS A 150 -25.54 -2.44 11.98
C LYS A 150 -25.71 -3.55 13.03
N ALA A 151 -25.85 -4.79 12.60
CA ALA A 151 -26.01 -5.95 13.49
C ALA A 151 -24.69 -6.36 14.15
N ASN A 152 -23.58 -6.27 13.44
CA ASN A 152 -22.27 -6.78 13.89
C ASN A 152 -21.50 -5.77 14.76
N LEU A 153 -21.58 -4.46 14.46
CA LEU A 153 -20.69 -3.45 15.04
C LEU A 153 -20.99 -3.16 16.52
N GLN A 154 -20.02 -3.48 17.36
CA GLN A 154 -20.02 -3.24 18.80
C GLN A 154 -18.64 -2.73 19.23
N HIS A 155 -18.59 -1.87 20.26
CA HIS A 155 -17.34 -1.36 20.82
C HIS A 155 -16.34 -0.81 19.79
N SER A 156 -16.85 -0.10 18.77
CA SER A 156 -15.99 0.51 17.75
C SER A 156 -15.11 1.59 18.39
N PRO A 157 -13.82 1.70 18.01
CA PRO A 157 -13.01 2.84 18.42
C PRO A 157 -13.55 4.13 17.77
N ARG A 158 -13.61 5.21 18.56
CA ARG A 158 -14.16 6.49 18.12
C ARG A 158 -13.55 6.97 16.80
N VAL A 159 -12.21 6.91 16.67
CA VAL A 159 -11.50 7.35 15.44
C VAL A 159 -11.92 6.55 14.20
N HIS A 160 -12.25 5.26 14.34
CA HIS A 160 -12.73 4.43 13.23
C HIS A 160 -14.14 4.85 12.81
N THR A 161 -15.03 5.12 13.78
CA THR A 161 -16.40 5.56 13.48
C THR A 161 -16.42 6.95 12.84
N GLU A 162 -15.65 7.90 13.36
CA GLU A 162 -15.49 9.22 12.76
C GLU A 162 -15.00 9.13 11.31
N THR A 163 -14.00 8.28 11.05
CA THR A 163 -13.49 8.05 9.69
C THR A 163 -14.52 7.36 8.78
N ALA A 164 -15.30 6.41 9.31
CA ALA A 164 -16.36 5.77 8.53
C ALA A 164 -17.45 6.77 8.13
N VAL A 165 -17.79 7.74 8.99
CA VAL A 165 -18.71 8.85 8.66
C VAL A 165 -18.17 9.68 7.48
N GLU A 166 -16.88 10.03 7.51
CA GLU A 166 -16.23 10.78 6.42
C GLU A 166 -16.21 9.98 5.11
N GLN A 167 -15.81 8.70 5.18
CA GLN A 167 -15.75 7.82 4.00
C GLN A 167 -17.13 7.53 3.41
N THR A 168 -18.17 7.46 4.23
CA THR A 168 -19.54 7.29 3.74
C THR A 168 -19.98 8.50 2.90
N GLN A 169 -19.54 9.72 3.23
CA GLN A 169 -19.77 10.87 2.35
C GLN A 169 -19.10 10.69 0.98
N GLY A 170 -17.86 10.16 0.97
CA GLY A 170 -17.16 9.82 -0.27
C GLY A 170 -17.91 8.79 -1.11
N ALA A 171 -18.48 7.76 -0.47
CA ALA A 171 -19.31 6.75 -1.14
C ALA A 171 -20.59 7.35 -1.75
N ILE A 172 -21.27 8.28 -1.05
CA ILE A 172 -22.43 9.02 -1.56
C ILE A 172 -22.05 9.82 -2.81
N ASN A 173 -20.94 10.54 -2.77
CA ASN A 173 -20.45 11.32 -3.91
C ASN A 173 -20.07 10.41 -5.09
N LEU A 174 -19.45 9.26 -4.82
CA LEU A 174 -19.13 8.26 -5.84
C LEU A 174 -20.41 7.77 -6.55
N VAL A 175 -21.45 7.43 -5.80
CA VAL A 175 -22.73 6.97 -6.35
C VAL A 175 -23.41 8.05 -7.18
N ARG A 176 -23.44 9.30 -6.71
CA ARG A 176 -24.14 10.40 -7.41
C ARG A 176 -23.39 10.92 -8.62
N GLU A 177 -22.08 11.09 -8.49
CA GLU A 177 -21.26 11.79 -9.47
C GLU A 177 -20.16 10.90 -10.08
N GLY A 178 -19.51 10.08 -9.26
CA GLY A 178 -18.36 9.30 -9.67
C GLY A 178 -18.65 8.21 -10.70
N VAL A 179 -19.88 7.71 -10.75
CA VAL A 179 -20.31 6.70 -11.75
C VAL A 179 -20.73 7.31 -13.09
N ALA A 180 -20.91 8.63 -13.18
CA ALA A 180 -21.37 9.31 -14.39
C ALA A 180 -20.47 9.04 -15.61
N PRO A 181 -19.12 9.04 -15.53
CA PRO A 181 -18.26 8.75 -16.69
C PRO A 181 -18.50 7.35 -17.29
N LEU A 182 -18.86 6.38 -16.48
CA LEU A 182 -19.22 5.03 -16.97
C LEU A 182 -20.59 5.05 -17.66
N LEU A 183 -21.58 5.70 -17.04
CA LEU A 183 -22.95 5.78 -17.57
C LEU A 183 -23.01 6.61 -18.86
N ASP A 184 -22.20 7.62 -19.02
CA ASP A 184 -22.12 8.45 -20.23
C ASP A 184 -21.61 7.67 -21.46
N ARG A 185 -20.89 6.57 -21.23
CA ARG A 185 -20.46 5.64 -22.30
C ARG A 185 -21.55 4.68 -22.77
N ALA A 186 -22.64 4.53 -21.99
CA ALA A 186 -23.79 3.70 -22.32
C ALA A 186 -25.10 4.44 -21.97
N PRO A 187 -25.42 5.54 -22.68
CA PRO A 187 -26.51 6.45 -22.32
C PRO A 187 -27.89 5.78 -22.33
N GLN A 188 -28.08 4.71 -23.11
CA GLN A 188 -29.30 3.89 -23.15
C GLN A 188 -29.61 3.24 -21.79
N MET A 189 -28.58 2.93 -20.97
CA MET A 189 -28.75 2.30 -19.65
C MET A 189 -28.93 3.31 -18.52
N LYS A 190 -28.63 4.58 -18.76
CA LYS A 190 -28.64 5.64 -17.73
C LYS A 190 -30.02 5.82 -17.07
N LYS A 191 -31.12 5.72 -17.86
CA LYS A 191 -32.49 5.88 -17.34
C LYS A 191 -32.87 4.78 -16.35
N ASP A 192 -32.37 3.57 -16.56
CA ASP A 192 -32.69 2.42 -15.72
C ASP A 192 -31.86 2.42 -14.42
N ILE A 193 -30.66 3.04 -14.43
CA ILE A 193 -29.76 3.12 -13.28
C ILE A 193 -30.08 4.33 -12.39
N ALA A 194 -30.52 5.46 -12.92
CA ALA A 194 -30.72 6.69 -12.17
C ALA A 194 -31.62 6.56 -10.92
N PRO A 195 -32.79 5.83 -10.97
CA PRO A 195 -33.60 5.63 -9.77
C PRO A 195 -32.86 4.81 -8.69
N LEU A 196 -32.03 3.84 -9.09
CA LEU A 196 -31.24 3.03 -8.17
C LEU A 196 -30.09 3.84 -7.56
N GLN A 197 -29.44 4.73 -8.33
CA GLN A 197 -28.42 5.65 -7.79
C GLN A 197 -28.99 6.49 -6.65
N GLU A 198 -30.15 7.14 -6.86
CA GLU A 198 -30.77 7.97 -5.82
C GLU A 198 -31.18 7.13 -4.60
N LYS A 199 -31.73 5.94 -4.81
CA LYS A 199 -32.08 5.01 -3.72
C LYS A 199 -30.83 4.59 -2.94
N THR A 200 -29.74 4.25 -3.63
CA THR A 200 -28.47 3.84 -3.01
C THR A 200 -27.84 5.01 -2.25
N ALA A 201 -27.84 6.21 -2.83
CA ALA A 201 -27.34 7.41 -2.15
C ALA A 201 -28.14 7.72 -0.88
N ALA A 202 -29.48 7.66 -0.94
CA ALA A 202 -30.35 7.82 0.24
C ALA A 202 -30.07 6.76 1.32
N THR A 203 -29.87 5.49 0.92
CA THR A 203 -29.52 4.39 1.84
C THR A 203 -28.17 4.66 2.53
N LEU A 204 -27.17 5.16 1.81
CA LEU A 204 -25.87 5.55 2.37
C LEU A 204 -25.99 6.78 3.29
N GLU A 205 -26.86 7.75 2.97
CA GLU A 205 -27.15 8.89 3.86
C GLU A 205 -27.77 8.43 5.18
N ASP A 206 -28.69 7.49 5.15
CA ASP A 206 -29.29 6.92 6.37
C ASP A 206 -28.28 6.08 7.17
N TYR A 207 -27.37 5.39 6.48
CA TYR A 207 -26.24 4.73 7.16
C TYR A 207 -25.29 5.73 7.82
N LYS A 208 -24.96 6.82 7.13
CA LYS A 208 -24.15 7.92 7.71
C LYS A 208 -24.80 8.51 8.96
N LYS A 209 -26.12 8.77 8.91
CA LYS A 209 -26.87 9.25 10.10
C LYS A 209 -26.81 8.24 11.25
N TRP A 210 -26.95 6.94 10.94
CA TRP A 210 -26.83 5.89 11.96
C TRP A 210 -25.41 5.85 12.56
N LEU A 211 -24.36 5.95 11.73
CA LEU A 211 -22.98 6.06 12.23
C LEU A 211 -22.79 7.25 13.16
N GLN A 212 -23.36 8.41 12.83
CA GLN A 212 -23.24 9.64 13.62
C GLN A 212 -24.07 9.63 14.91
N ASN A 213 -25.31 9.15 14.84
CA ASN A 213 -26.29 9.34 15.91
C ASN A 213 -26.47 8.11 16.80
N ASP A 214 -26.05 6.92 16.35
CA ASP A 214 -26.17 5.67 17.08
C ASP A 214 -24.77 5.09 17.43
N LEU A 215 -23.92 4.81 16.42
CA LEU A 215 -22.63 4.16 16.66
C LEU A 215 -21.63 5.10 17.34
N LEU A 216 -21.48 6.33 16.87
CA LEU A 216 -20.47 7.26 17.39
C LEU A 216 -20.65 7.61 18.86
N PRO A 217 -21.85 7.84 19.41
CA PRO A 217 -22.05 8.07 20.83
C PRO A 217 -21.64 6.90 21.73
N ARG A 218 -21.72 5.66 21.21
CA ARG A 218 -21.34 4.43 21.92
C ARG A 218 -19.98 3.85 21.48
N SER A 219 -19.18 4.65 20.76
CA SER A 219 -17.84 4.25 20.30
C SER A 219 -16.83 4.38 21.44
N ASP A 220 -16.70 3.30 22.22
CA ASP A 220 -15.86 3.17 23.41
C ASP A 220 -14.70 2.17 23.26
N GLY A 221 -14.57 1.57 22.06
CA GLY A 221 -13.55 0.57 21.76
C GLY A 221 -12.14 1.15 21.74
N ASN A 222 -11.17 0.28 21.97
CA ASN A 222 -9.76 0.62 21.92
C ASN A 222 -9.16 0.25 20.55
N PHE A 223 -8.56 1.20 19.86
CA PHE A 223 -7.83 0.95 18.61
C PHE A 223 -6.49 0.23 18.82
N ARG A 224 -5.93 0.23 20.04
CA ARG A 224 -4.67 -0.43 20.37
C ARG A 224 -4.88 -1.93 20.52
N LEU A 225 -4.10 -2.72 19.78
CA LEU A 225 -4.23 -4.18 19.81
C LEU A 225 -3.67 -4.83 21.09
N GLY A 226 -2.73 -4.16 21.77
CA GLY A 226 -1.91 -4.73 22.83
C GLY A 226 -0.75 -5.57 22.25
N ALA A 227 0.32 -5.69 23.04
CA ALA A 227 1.60 -6.25 22.58
C ALA A 227 1.47 -7.68 22.00
N GLN A 228 0.65 -8.55 22.60
CA GLN A 228 0.53 -9.93 22.18
C GLN A 228 -0.14 -10.06 20.79
N LYS A 229 -1.30 -9.43 20.58
CA LYS A 229 -2.01 -9.46 19.30
C LYS A 229 -1.23 -8.71 18.23
N PHE A 230 -0.62 -7.56 18.59
CA PHE A 230 0.18 -6.80 17.66
C PHE A 230 1.41 -7.59 17.16
N ARG A 231 2.14 -8.28 18.05
CA ARG A 231 3.27 -9.14 17.66
C ARG A 231 2.86 -10.24 16.68
N LYS A 232 1.72 -10.90 16.93
CA LYS A 232 1.19 -11.92 16.00
C LYS A 232 0.83 -11.30 14.65
N LYS A 233 0.09 -10.18 14.66
CA LYS A 233 -0.30 -9.46 13.44
C LYS A 233 0.90 -8.99 12.65
N LEU A 234 1.91 -8.40 13.33
CA LEU A 234 3.14 -7.91 12.71
C LEU A 234 3.88 -9.03 11.97
N ARG A 235 4.04 -10.20 12.61
CA ARG A 235 4.68 -11.36 11.99
C ARG A 235 3.96 -11.80 10.71
N PHE A 236 2.64 -11.89 10.73
CA PHE A 236 1.86 -12.30 9.56
C PHE A 236 1.87 -11.24 8.46
N ALA A 237 1.62 -9.98 8.82
CA ALA A 237 1.52 -8.89 7.86
C ALA A 237 2.84 -8.60 7.15
N LEU A 238 3.96 -8.72 7.86
CA LEU A 238 5.27 -8.49 7.27
C LEU A 238 5.83 -9.74 6.58
N ALA A 239 5.39 -10.94 6.98
CA ALA A 239 5.98 -12.21 6.57
C ALA A 239 7.53 -12.21 6.68
N SER A 240 8.05 -11.50 7.68
CA SER A 240 9.47 -11.29 7.97
C SER A 240 9.93 -12.19 9.12
N ASP A 241 11.22 -12.53 9.13
CA ASP A 241 11.86 -13.24 10.24
C ASP A 241 12.33 -12.29 11.36
N LEU A 242 12.25 -10.97 11.14
CA LEU A 242 12.61 -9.97 12.15
C LEU A 242 11.56 -9.93 13.28
N SER A 243 12.02 -10.03 14.52
CA SER A 243 11.15 -9.85 15.69
C SER A 243 10.74 -8.39 15.84
N MET A 244 9.65 -8.16 16.59
CA MET A 244 9.19 -6.81 16.93
C MET A 244 10.31 -6.01 17.62
N GLU A 245 11.06 -6.63 18.50
CA GLU A 245 12.18 -6.05 19.24
C GLU A 245 13.35 -5.69 18.31
N GLU A 246 13.68 -6.57 17.37
CA GLU A 246 14.74 -6.32 16.40
C GLU A 246 14.36 -5.18 15.44
N ILE A 247 13.12 -5.13 14.98
CA ILE A 247 12.61 -4.03 14.14
C ILE A 247 12.75 -2.70 14.88
N MET A 248 12.34 -2.62 16.15
CA MET A 248 12.46 -1.40 16.96
C MET A 248 13.92 -0.98 17.14
N LYS A 249 14.79 -1.93 17.47
CA LYS A 249 16.22 -1.69 17.65
C LYS A 249 16.88 -1.15 16.38
N ARG A 250 16.57 -1.77 15.21
CA ARG A 250 17.08 -1.30 13.91
C ARG A 250 16.53 0.07 13.56
N ALA A 251 15.23 0.32 13.77
CA ALA A 251 14.61 1.60 13.50
C ALA A 251 15.23 2.74 14.33
N GLN A 252 15.49 2.51 15.63
CA GLN A 252 16.15 3.50 16.49
C GLN A 252 17.62 3.76 16.11
N ALA A 253 18.33 2.74 15.65
CA ALA A 253 19.71 2.89 15.18
C ALA A 253 19.74 3.67 13.85
N ASP A 254 18.88 3.30 12.91
CA ASP A 254 18.78 3.92 11.59
C ASP A 254 18.28 5.37 11.67
N LEU A 255 17.41 5.71 12.63
CA LEU A 255 17.00 7.09 12.91
C LEU A 255 18.22 8.00 13.13
N LYS A 256 19.13 7.59 14.01
CA LYS A 256 20.34 8.37 14.32
C LYS A 256 21.31 8.47 13.15
N GLN A 257 21.46 7.37 12.40
CA GLN A 257 22.33 7.33 11.22
C GLN A 257 21.77 8.23 10.11
N THR A 258 20.48 8.15 9.85
CA THR A 258 19.82 8.95 8.81
C THR A 258 19.77 10.43 9.18
N GLN A 259 19.57 10.78 10.46
CA GLN A 259 19.69 12.16 10.95
C GLN A 259 21.11 12.72 10.74
N THR A 260 22.12 11.90 10.85
CA THR A 260 23.50 12.32 10.57
C THR A 260 23.70 12.49 9.06
N ALA A 261 23.26 11.52 8.25
CA ALA A 261 23.41 11.56 6.80
C ALA A 261 22.68 12.74 6.14
N ILE A 262 21.46 13.07 6.61
CA ILE A 262 20.72 14.21 6.09
C ILE A 262 21.39 15.54 6.44
N TYR A 263 21.96 15.68 7.64
CA TYR A 263 22.76 16.84 8.01
C TYR A 263 24.03 16.97 7.16
N GLU A 264 24.76 15.88 6.95
CA GLU A 264 25.98 15.88 6.11
C GLU A 264 25.67 16.26 4.68
N THR A 265 24.51 15.85 4.15
CA THR A 265 24.02 16.26 2.83
C THR A 265 23.56 17.72 2.81
N ALA A 266 22.91 18.19 3.90
CA ALA A 266 22.43 19.56 4.05
C ALA A 266 23.57 20.58 4.19
N LEU A 267 24.67 20.25 4.85
CA LEU A 267 25.72 21.21 5.22
C LEU A 267 26.34 21.96 4.02
N PRO A 268 26.72 21.30 2.90
CA PRO A 268 27.20 22.01 1.71
C PRO A 268 26.11 22.85 1.04
N LEU A 269 24.87 22.37 1.01
CA LEU A 269 23.72 23.12 0.48
C LEU A 269 23.42 24.36 1.33
N TYR A 270 23.49 24.20 2.65
CA TYR A 270 23.28 25.32 3.58
C TYR A 270 24.31 26.43 3.34
N LYS A 271 25.60 26.08 3.22
CA LYS A 271 26.66 27.04 2.90
C LYS A 271 26.45 27.74 1.55
N LYS A 272 25.93 27.00 0.56
CA LYS A 272 25.58 27.55 -0.77
C LYS A 272 24.42 28.55 -0.66
N TYR A 273 23.38 28.25 0.10
CA TYR A 273 22.17 29.08 0.21
C TYR A 273 22.29 30.22 1.24
N PHE A 274 23.12 30.03 2.27
CA PHE A 274 23.29 30.95 3.39
C PHE A 274 24.78 31.23 3.66
N PRO A 275 25.49 31.96 2.76
CA PRO A 275 26.95 32.10 2.79
C PRO A 275 27.48 32.84 4.02
N ASN A 276 26.64 33.58 4.73
CA ASN A 276 27.03 34.38 5.90
C ASN A 276 26.74 33.69 7.25
N ALA A 277 26.49 32.37 7.26
CA ALA A 277 26.19 31.64 8.49
C ALA A 277 27.39 31.59 9.43
N ASP A 278 27.15 31.77 10.72
CA ASP A 278 28.14 31.62 11.75
C ASP A 278 28.42 30.14 12.13
N SER A 279 29.53 29.91 12.83
CA SER A 279 29.92 28.55 13.21
C SER A 279 28.95 27.89 14.21
N ALA A 280 28.29 28.68 15.06
CA ALA A 280 27.30 28.14 16.00
C ALA A 280 26.06 27.62 15.28
N THR A 281 25.57 28.36 14.27
CA THR A 281 24.47 27.92 13.41
C THR A 281 24.85 26.66 12.63
N LEU A 282 26.09 26.59 12.08
CA LEU A 282 26.54 25.41 11.33
C LEU A 282 26.67 24.14 12.21
N ALA A 283 26.88 24.29 13.51
CA ALA A 283 26.96 23.17 14.46
C ALA A 283 25.57 22.64 14.86
N ASP A 284 24.49 23.42 14.66
CA ASP A 284 23.12 22.99 14.94
C ASP A 284 22.58 22.14 13.78
N LYS A 285 22.73 20.82 13.90
CA LYS A 285 22.34 19.86 12.86
C LYS A 285 20.87 19.99 12.45
N HIS A 286 19.98 20.15 13.42
CA HIS A 286 18.54 20.27 13.17
C HIS A 286 18.21 21.56 12.41
N LYS A 287 18.75 22.70 12.87
CA LYS A 287 18.53 23.99 12.24
C LYS A 287 19.05 24.03 10.80
N VAL A 288 20.25 23.49 10.55
CA VAL A 288 20.84 23.42 9.21
C VAL A 288 19.97 22.56 8.29
N THR A 289 19.58 21.38 8.73
CA THR A 289 18.73 20.47 7.94
C THR A 289 17.36 21.09 7.63
N ALA A 290 16.68 21.62 8.65
CA ALA A 290 15.37 22.24 8.51
C ALA A 290 15.41 23.44 7.54
N ALA A 291 16.44 24.30 7.63
CA ALA A 291 16.55 25.46 6.74
C ALA A 291 16.81 25.06 5.27
N VAL A 292 17.57 24.00 5.02
CA VAL A 292 17.74 23.48 3.65
C VAL A 292 16.44 22.90 3.10
N LEU A 293 15.75 22.07 3.88
CA LEU A 293 14.45 21.51 3.49
C LEU A 293 13.43 22.63 3.22
N ASP A 294 13.39 23.68 4.07
CA ASP A 294 12.53 24.84 3.85
C ASP A 294 12.88 25.61 2.56
N LYS A 295 14.18 25.71 2.25
CA LYS A 295 14.65 26.34 1.02
C LYS A 295 14.23 25.54 -0.23
N LEU A 296 14.36 24.23 -0.21
CA LEU A 296 13.90 23.36 -1.29
C LEU A 296 12.38 23.41 -1.46
N ALA A 297 11.65 23.47 -0.35
CA ALA A 297 10.19 23.58 -0.33
C ALA A 297 9.63 24.85 -0.98
N GLN A 298 10.46 25.86 -1.28
CA GLN A 298 10.05 27.06 -2.01
C GLN A 298 9.86 26.84 -3.52
N GLN A 299 10.40 25.73 -4.06
CA GLN A 299 10.29 25.38 -5.48
C GLN A 299 9.34 24.20 -5.61
N HIS A 300 8.08 24.47 -5.87
CA HIS A 300 7.04 23.46 -5.95
C HIS A 300 6.08 23.74 -7.12
N PRO A 301 5.38 22.71 -7.63
CA PRO A 301 4.31 22.90 -8.60
C PRO A 301 3.06 23.46 -7.90
N ASP A 302 2.01 23.65 -8.70
CA ASP A 302 0.66 23.96 -8.26
C ASP A 302 -0.37 22.98 -8.86
N ASP A 303 -1.67 23.21 -8.58
CA ASP A 303 -2.76 22.38 -9.10
C ASP A 303 -2.77 22.27 -10.64
N ALA A 304 -2.29 23.27 -11.35
CA ALA A 304 -2.27 23.29 -12.81
C ALA A 304 -1.06 22.55 -13.40
N THR A 305 0.05 22.53 -12.67
CA THR A 305 1.35 22.09 -13.20
C THR A 305 1.81 20.73 -12.68
N ILE A 306 1.31 20.25 -11.52
CA ILE A 306 1.83 19.04 -10.86
C ILE A 306 1.78 17.79 -11.74
N VAL A 307 0.71 17.57 -12.49
CA VAL A 307 0.56 16.39 -13.37
C VAL A 307 1.53 16.47 -14.56
N GLY A 308 1.70 17.65 -15.15
CA GLY A 308 2.68 17.90 -16.21
C GLY A 308 4.10 17.65 -15.73
N TYR A 309 4.45 18.19 -14.57
CA TYR A 309 5.75 17.99 -13.94
C TYR A 309 6.03 16.50 -13.64
N ALA A 310 5.07 15.78 -13.09
CA ALA A 310 5.22 14.34 -12.86
C ALA A 310 5.50 13.55 -14.16
N LYS A 311 4.88 13.92 -15.30
CA LYS A 311 5.18 13.32 -16.61
C LYS A 311 6.63 13.55 -17.05
N GLU A 312 7.12 14.76 -16.86
CA GLU A 312 8.51 15.12 -17.16
C GLU A 312 9.47 14.29 -16.29
N VAL A 313 9.18 14.19 -14.99
CA VAL A 313 10.00 13.43 -14.04
C VAL A 313 9.99 11.93 -14.34
N VAL A 314 8.86 11.33 -14.74
CA VAL A 314 8.84 9.92 -15.21
C VAL A 314 9.80 9.71 -16.36
N THR A 315 9.84 10.65 -17.32
CA THR A 315 10.75 10.59 -18.46
C THR A 315 12.21 10.74 -18.01
N GLU A 316 12.49 11.69 -17.11
CA GLU A 316 13.81 11.92 -16.50
C GLU A 316 14.32 10.65 -15.80
N ALA A 317 13.51 10.09 -14.89
CA ALA A 317 13.85 8.88 -14.13
C ALA A 317 14.06 7.66 -15.06
N THR A 318 13.22 7.48 -16.08
CA THR A 318 13.35 6.40 -17.08
C THR A 318 14.66 6.49 -17.83
N ASN A 319 15.05 7.69 -18.27
CA ASN A 319 16.32 7.93 -18.97
C ASN A 319 17.52 7.69 -18.05
N PHE A 320 17.42 8.09 -16.78
CA PHE A 320 18.45 7.85 -15.79
C PHE A 320 18.65 6.35 -15.53
N VAL A 321 17.58 5.59 -15.29
CA VAL A 321 17.61 4.13 -15.10
C VAL A 321 18.26 3.44 -16.31
N ARG A 322 17.91 3.87 -17.53
CA ARG A 322 18.46 3.32 -18.77
C ARG A 322 19.95 3.62 -18.92
N SER A 323 20.35 4.88 -18.74
CA SER A 323 21.76 5.31 -18.93
C SER A 323 22.72 4.73 -17.90
N HIS A 324 22.22 4.45 -16.67
CA HIS A 324 23.02 3.83 -15.60
C HIS A 324 22.86 2.30 -15.53
N SER A 325 22.04 1.72 -16.42
CA SER A 325 21.81 0.27 -16.47
C SER A 325 21.41 -0.31 -15.11
N LEU A 326 20.42 0.29 -14.42
CA LEU A 326 20.07 -0.07 -13.05
C LEU A 326 19.16 -1.29 -12.96
N VAL A 327 18.21 -1.42 -13.88
CA VAL A 327 17.23 -2.52 -13.96
C VAL A 327 16.63 -2.56 -15.36
N THR A 328 16.11 -3.71 -15.79
CA THR A 328 15.44 -3.86 -17.08
C THR A 328 14.08 -3.16 -17.06
N ILE A 329 13.86 -2.22 -17.97
CA ILE A 329 12.62 -1.46 -18.12
C ILE A 329 11.63 -2.30 -18.93
N PRO A 330 10.40 -2.57 -18.44
CA PRO A 330 9.39 -3.31 -19.18
C PRO A 330 8.82 -2.49 -20.35
N ASP A 331 8.29 -3.19 -21.35
CA ASP A 331 7.62 -2.55 -22.51
C ASP A 331 6.16 -2.15 -22.23
N THR A 332 5.65 -2.43 -21.03
CA THR A 332 4.28 -2.07 -20.63
C THR A 332 4.10 -0.54 -20.56
N PRO A 333 2.98 0.02 -21.06
CA PRO A 333 2.76 1.46 -21.01
C PRO A 333 2.41 1.94 -19.60
N LEU A 334 2.95 3.12 -19.23
CA LEU A 334 2.59 3.85 -18.01
C LEU A 334 1.93 5.18 -18.42
N ASP A 335 0.68 5.38 -18.00
CA ASP A 335 -0.03 6.64 -18.20
C ASP A 335 0.00 7.47 -16.91
N VAL A 336 0.53 8.71 -16.97
CA VAL A 336 0.43 9.66 -15.84
C VAL A 336 -0.87 10.44 -15.95
N ILE A 337 -1.72 10.33 -14.93
CA ILE A 337 -3.06 10.92 -14.93
C ILE A 337 -3.30 11.79 -13.68
N PRO A 338 -4.20 12.79 -13.76
CA PRO A 338 -4.67 13.43 -12.54
C PRO A 338 -5.47 12.44 -11.70
N MET A 339 -5.16 12.38 -10.39
CA MET A 339 -5.91 11.56 -9.46
C MET A 339 -7.38 11.95 -9.46
N PRO A 340 -8.32 10.99 -9.52
CA PRO A 340 -9.75 11.27 -9.40
C PRO A 340 -10.08 12.07 -8.13
N GLU A 341 -10.96 13.07 -8.22
CA GLU A 341 -11.20 14.05 -7.15
C GLU A 341 -11.63 13.41 -5.82
N PHE A 342 -12.44 12.37 -5.85
CA PHE A 342 -12.90 11.67 -4.65
C PHE A 342 -11.81 10.88 -3.91
N LYS A 343 -10.63 10.66 -4.52
CA LYS A 343 -9.44 10.07 -3.88
C LYS A 343 -8.44 11.09 -3.36
N ARG A 344 -8.60 12.38 -3.71
CA ARG A 344 -7.68 13.44 -3.29
C ARG A 344 -7.75 13.72 -1.79
N GLY A 345 -6.66 14.22 -1.23
CA GLY A 345 -6.59 14.60 0.18
C GLY A 345 -6.21 13.47 1.13
N VAL A 346 -6.02 12.23 0.62
CA VAL A 346 -5.57 11.07 1.39
C VAL A 346 -4.11 10.71 1.06
N ALA A 347 -3.76 10.74 -0.23
CA ALA A 347 -2.41 10.52 -0.73
C ALA A 347 -2.12 11.54 -1.84
N ILE A 348 -0.83 11.82 -2.08
CA ILE A 348 -0.36 12.68 -3.18
C ILE A 348 -0.38 11.93 -4.50
N ALA A 349 -0.04 10.65 -4.49
CA ALA A 349 0.04 9.82 -5.67
C ALA A 349 -0.18 8.35 -5.33
N TYR A 350 -0.44 7.55 -6.33
CA TYR A 350 -0.39 6.10 -6.26
C TYR A 350 -0.14 5.49 -7.65
N CYS A 351 0.47 4.32 -7.64
CA CYS A 351 0.54 3.45 -8.80
C CYS A 351 -0.70 2.57 -8.84
N ASP A 352 -1.43 2.59 -9.94
CA ASP A 352 -2.63 1.76 -10.16
C ASP A 352 -2.37 0.80 -11.32
N SER A 353 -1.93 -0.40 -11.01
CA SER A 353 -1.62 -1.45 -11.98
C SER A 353 -2.78 -2.44 -12.13
N PRO A 354 -2.93 -3.07 -13.30
CA PRO A 354 -3.89 -4.17 -13.46
C PRO A 354 -3.61 -5.29 -12.47
N GLY A 355 -4.66 -5.99 -12.08
CA GLY A 355 -4.52 -7.22 -11.30
C GLY A 355 -3.76 -8.30 -12.08
N PRO A 356 -3.19 -9.30 -11.40
CA PRO A 356 -2.38 -10.35 -12.05
C PRO A 356 -3.19 -11.25 -12.99
N LEU A 357 -4.50 -11.24 -12.88
CA LEU A 357 -5.41 -12.01 -13.74
C LEU A 357 -5.97 -11.18 -14.90
N ASP A 358 -5.83 -9.84 -14.86
CA ASP A 358 -6.19 -8.93 -15.95
C ASP A 358 -4.99 -8.73 -16.89
N LYS A 359 -5.10 -9.25 -18.12
CA LYS A 359 -4.04 -9.19 -19.13
C LYS A 359 -4.12 -7.97 -20.06
N THR A 360 -5.16 -7.13 -19.92
CA THR A 360 -5.47 -6.05 -20.87
C THR A 360 -5.41 -4.67 -20.26
N GLY A 361 -5.27 -4.57 -18.96
CA GLY A 361 -5.28 -3.31 -18.22
C GLY A 361 -4.03 -2.46 -18.43
N LYS A 362 -4.20 -1.14 -18.32
CA LYS A 362 -3.10 -0.16 -18.31
C LYS A 362 -2.68 0.16 -16.88
N THR A 363 -1.42 0.46 -16.69
CA THR A 363 -0.93 1.01 -15.43
C THR A 363 -1.01 2.53 -15.43
N PHE A 364 -1.50 3.09 -14.34
CA PHE A 364 -1.60 4.52 -14.13
C PHE A 364 -0.71 4.96 -12.96
N PHE A 365 0.05 6.01 -13.18
CA PHE A 365 0.61 6.82 -12.10
C PHE A 365 -0.31 8.01 -11.90
N ALA A 366 -1.13 7.93 -10.86
CA ALA A 366 -2.12 8.96 -10.54
C ALA A 366 -1.54 9.96 -9.56
N VAL A 367 -1.50 11.24 -9.94
CA VAL A 367 -0.94 12.34 -9.17
C VAL A 367 -2.05 13.32 -8.78
N ALA A 368 -2.09 13.72 -7.51
CA ALA A 368 -3.18 14.53 -6.98
C ALA A 368 -2.92 16.04 -7.09
N PRO A 369 -3.70 16.77 -7.89
CA PRO A 369 -4.02 18.16 -7.55
C PRO A 369 -4.74 18.21 -6.20
N THR A 370 -4.70 19.36 -5.50
CA THR A 370 -5.37 19.47 -4.21
C THR A 370 -6.91 19.43 -4.35
N PRO A 371 -7.66 19.00 -3.31
CA PRO A 371 -9.11 19.17 -3.27
C PRO A 371 -9.53 20.63 -3.47
N LYS A 372 -10.62 20.84 -4.20
CA LYS A 372 -11.10 22.19 -4.56
C LYS A 372 -11.47 23.04 -3.35
N ASP A 373 -11.97 22.40 -2.29
CA ASP A 373 -12.45 23.01 -1.06
C ASP A 373 -11.35 23.38 -0.05
N TRP A 374 -10.07 23.06 -0.35
CA TRP A 374 -8.97 23.43 0.54
C TRP A 374 -8.67 24.93 0.50
N SER A 375 -8.36 25.49 1.69
CA SER A 375 -7.88 26.88 1.79
C SER A 375 -6.54 27.05 1.06
N LYS A 376 -6.22 28.29 0.70
CA LYS A 376 -4.96 28.64 0.02
C LYS A 376 -3.74 28.23 0.85
N GLU A 377 -3.79 28.44 2.16
CA GLU A 377 -2.72 28.11 3.09
C GLU A 377 -2.49 26.59 3.16
N ARG A 378 -3.58 25.82 3.15
CA ARG A 378 -3.50 24.35 3.15
C ARG A 378 -2.92 23.82 1.84
N LYS A 379 -3.30 24.40 0.69
CA LYS A 379 -2.73 24.07 -0.61
C LYS A 379 -1.23 24.39 -0.68
N GLU A 380 -0.85 25.56 -0.20
CA GLU A 380 0.55 25.97 -0.11
C GLU A 380 1.37 25.01 0.74
N SER A 381 0.89 24.67 1.95
CA SER A 381 1.54 23.71 2.83
C SER A 381 1.71 22.33 2.17
N PHE A 382 0.71 21.88 1.41
CA PHE A 382 0.75 20.62 0.67
C PHE A 382 1.84 20.64 -0.41
N PHE A 383 1.88 21.68 -1.26
CA PHE A 383 2.89 21.75 -2.32
C PHE A 383 4.31 22.01 -1.79
N ARG A 384 4.45 22.64 -0.63
CA ARG A 384 5.74 22.77 0.05
C ARG A 384 6.25 21.43 0.58
N GLU A 385 5.36 20.55 1.07
CA GLU A 385 5.73 19.18 1.43
C GLU A 385 6.13 18.40 0.18
N TYR A 386 5.32 18.48 -0.88
CA TYR A 386 5.54 17.80 -2.16
C TYR A 386 6.15 18.74 -3.20
N ASN A 387 7.32 19.28 -2.85
CA ASN A 387 8.09 20.16 -3.72
C ASN A 387 8.70 19.43 -4.93
N ASN A 388 9.38 20.15 -5.82
CA ASN A 388 9.92 19.58 -7.05
C ASN A 388 10.86 18.39 -6.82
N ASP A 389 11.72 18.47 -5.80
CA ASP A 389 12.68 17.40 -5.51
C ASP A 389 12.02 16.21 -4.81
N GLU A 390 11.00 16.45 -3.99
CA GLU A 390 10.17 15.41 -3.37
C GLU A 390 9.35 14.66 -4.44
N ILE A 391 8.82 15.34 -5.47
CA ILE A 391 8.11 14.69 -6.58
C ILE A 391 9.06 13.81 -7.41
N ARG A 392 10.35 14.15 -7.51
CA ARG A 392 11.34 13.27 -8.13
C ARG A 392 11.52 11.98 -7.34
N ASP A 393 11.67 12.07 -6.02
CA ASP A 393 11.80 10.90 -5.15
C ASP A 393 10.50 10.07 -5.12
N LEU A 394 9.34 10.72 -5.02
CA LEU A 394 8.03 10.09 -5.13
C LEU A 394 7.83 9.36 -6.47
N THR A 395 8.28 9.94 -7.57
CA THR A 395 8.20 9.30 -8.90
C THR A 395 9.10 8.08 -8.98
N VAL A 396 10.23 8.08 -8.29
CA VAL A 396 11.06 6.87 -8.13
C VAL A 396 10.27 5.80 -7.40
N HIS A 397 9.60 6.13 -6.30
CA HIS A 397 8.79 5.21 -5.51
C HIS A 397 7.61 4.63 -6.30
N GLU A 398 6.77 5.48 -6.89
CA GLU A 398 5.50 5.08 -7.51
C GLU A 398 5.68 4.53 -8.94
N ALA A 399 6.71 5.00 -9.66
CA ALA A 399 6.85 4.69 -11.06
C ALA A 399 8.20 4.02 -11.39
N MET A 400 9.27 4.78 -11.52
CA MET A 400 10.51 4.34 -12.18
C MET A 400 11.75 4.57 -11.28
N PRO A 401 12.32 3.48 -10.74
CA PRO A 401 12.04 2.06 -10.99
C PRO A 401 11.22 1.35 -9.89
N GLY A 402 10.38 2.08 -9.14
CA GLY A 402 9.60 1.57 -8.02
C GLY A 402 8.42 0.68 -8.39
N HIS A 403 7.21 1.03 -7.88
CA HIS A 403 6.02 0.20 -7.97
C HIS A 403 5.64 -0.22 -9.38
N TYR A 404 5.54 0.73 -10.33
CA TYR A 404 5.17 0.42 -11.71
C TYR A 404 6.07 -0.65 -12.32
N LEU A 405 7.39 -0.44 -12.28
CA LEU A 405 8.35 -1.36 -12.88
C LEU A 405 8.30 -2.73 -12.21
N GLN A 406 8.28 -2.78 -10.88
CA GLN A 406 8.25 -4.01 -10.11
C GLN A 406 6.98 -4.81 -10.36
N ILE A 407 5.79 -4.15 -10.36
CA ILE A 407 4.51 -4.84 -10.58
C ILE A 407 4.39 -5.31 -12.04
N ALA A 408 4.91 -4.55 -13.01
CA ALA A 408 4.95 -4.98 -14.40
C ALA A 408 5.73 -6.30 -14.55
N HIS A 409 6.92 -6.40 -13.97
CA HIS A 409 7.69 -7.67 -13.94
C HIS A 409 6.96 -8.78 -13.16
N ALA A 410 6.30 -8.44 -12.03
CA ALA A 410 5.56 -9.43 -11.27
C ALA A 410 4.34 -9.99 -12.02
N ASN A 411 3.72 -9.20 -12.89
CA ASN A 411 2.60 -9.64 -13.73
C ASN A 411 3.04 -10.56 -14.88
N GLU A 412 4.31 -10.50 -15.29
CA GLU A 412 4.90 -11.40 -16.27
C GLU A 412 5.40 -12.72 -15.63
N PHE A 413 5.51 -12.76 -14.31
CA PHE A 413 6.00 -13.91 -13.59
C PHE A 413 5.05 -15.10 -13.72
N SER A 414 5.60 -16.26 -14.12
CA SER A 414 4.89 -17.54 -14.21
C SER A 414 5.39 -18.49 -13.14
N ALA A 415 4.51 -18.95 -12.28
CA ALA A 415 4.75 -19.96 -11.27
C ALA A 415 3.89 -21.20 -11.53
N PRO A 416 4.21 -22.37 -10.91
CA PRO A 416 3.36 -23.56 -10.97
C PRO A 416 1.94 -23.32 -10.45
N THR A 417 1.77 -22.37 -9.54
CA THR A 417 0.48 -21.93 -8.98
C THR A 417 0.33 -20.43 -9.08
N LEU A 418 -0.90 -19.93 -8.91
CA LEU A 418 -1.18 -18.48 -8.85
C LEU A 418 -0.97 -17.88 -7.44
N ILE A 419 -0.46 -18.65 -6.48
CA ILE A 419 -0.34 -18.21 -5.07
C ILE A 419 0.48 -16.91 -4.95
N ARG A 420 1.68 -16.85 -5.56
CA ARG A 420 2.51 -15.63 -5.50
C ARG A 420 1.95 -14.45 -6.28
N ALA A 421 1.11 -14.70 -7.27
CA ALA A 421 0.45 -13.65 -8.03
C ALA A 421 -0.70 -13.01 -7.23
N ILE A 422 -1.46 -13.81 -6.47
CA ILE A 422 -2.63 -13.38 -5.71
C ILE A 422 -2.22 -12.88 -4.31
N PHE A 423 -1.38 -13.66 -3.58
CA PHE A 423 -0.95 -13.31 -2.23
C PHE A 423 0.43 -12.64 -2.23
N ARG A 424 0.48 -11.43 -2.81
CA ARG A 424 1.69 -10.61 -2.89
C ARG A 424 2.10 -10.10 -1.51
N SER A 425 3.41 -10.00 -1.28
CA SER A 425 3.94 -9.41 -0.06
C SER A 425 3.96 -7.88 -0.14
N GLY A 426 3.14 -7.21 0.67
CA GLY A 426 3.20 -5.75 0.80
C GLY A 426 4.57 -5.26 1.28
N THR A 427 5.24 -6.03 2.15
CA THR A 427 6.60 -5.75 2.62
C THR A 427 7.62 -5.80 1.49
N PHE A 428 7.49 -6.76 0.55
CA PHE A 428 8.34 -6.79 -0.64
C PHE A 428 8.08 -5.59 -1.53
N ILE A 429 6.82 -5.28 -1.84
CA ILE A 429 6.42 -4.21 -2.79
C ILE A 429 6.83 -2.83 -2.28
N GLU A 430 6.47 -2.49 -1.04
CA GLU A 430 6.85 -1.22 -0.42
C GLU A 430 8.36 -1.13 -0.17
N GLY A 431 8.95 -2.25 0.25
CA GLY A 431 10.40 -2.35 0.46
C GLY A 431 11.21 -2.14 -0.80
N TRP A 432 10.76 -2.69 -1.93
CA TRP A 432 11.38 -2.45 -3.24
C TRP A 432 11.34 -0.98 -3.61
N ALA A 433 10.19 -0.31 -3.46
CA ALA A 433 10.05 1.10 -3.79
C ALA A 433 10.99 1.99 -2.96
N VAL A 434 11.04 1.80 -1.64
CA VAL A 434 11.98 2.53 -0.75
C VAL A 434 13.46 2.17 -1.02
N TYR A 435 13.73 0.92 -1.38
CA TYR A 435 15.06 0.51 -1.85
C TYR A 435 15.47 1.25 -3.13
N CYS A 436 14.53 1.43 -4.07
CA CYS A 436 14.77 2.18 -5.30
C CYS A 436 15.06 3.66 -5.05
N GLU A 437 14.37 4.31 -4.11
CA GLU A 437 14.67 5.69 -3.68
C GLU A 437 16.15 5.80 -3.27
N GLN A 438 16.60 4.91 -2.38
CA GLN A 438 18.00 4.91 -1.93
C GLN A 438 18.97 4.59 -3.06
N MET A 439 18.70 3.57 -3.87
CA MET A 439 19.53 3.16 -5.00
C MET A 439 19.72 4.31 -6.02
N MET A 440 18.64 5.00 -6.38
CA MET A 440 18.69 6.12 -7.32
C MET A 440 19.52 7.29 -6.76
N ALA A 441 19.33 7.61 -5.47
CA ALA A 441 20.11 8.65 -4.80
C ALA A 441 21.61 8.27 -4.67
N GLU A 442 21.94 7.00 -4.44
CA GLU A 442 23.32 6.48 -4.43
C GLU A 442 24.00 6.62 -5.80
N GLN A 443 23.24 6.49 -6.89
CA GLN A 443 23.73 6.68 -8.26
C GLN A 443 23.76 8.16 -8.68
N GLY A 444 23.35 9.10 -7.82
CA GLY A 444 23.42 10.54 -8.07
C GLY A 444 22.20 11.15 -8.76
N TYR A 445 21.07 10.44 -8.82
CA TYR A 445 19.83 10.97 -9.40
C TYR A 445 19.38 12.25 -8.70
N GLY A 446 19.15 13.31 -9.48
CA GLY A 446 18.66 14.60 -9.00
C GLY A 446 19.60 15.37 -8.07
N GLY A 447 20.81 14.86 -7.85
CA GLY A 447 21.83 15.53 -7.02
C GLY A 447 21.55 15.55 -5.52
N PRO A 448 22.25 16.42 -4.79
CA PRO A 448 22.09 16.49 -3.33
C PRO A 448 20.71 17.00 -2.89
N GLU A 449 20.00 17.75 -3.71
CA GLU A 449 18.67 18.26 -3.45
C GLU A 449 17.64 17.11 -3.38
N VAL A 450 17.65 16.18 -4.34
CA VAL A 450 16.80 14.96 -4.31
C VAL A 450 17.25 14.03 -3.18
N LYS A 451 18.57 13.90 -2.94
CA LYS A 451 19.06 13.10 -1.80
C LYS A 451 18.56 13.62 -0.45
N MET A 452 18.37 14.93 -0.28
CA MET A 452 17.75 15.49 0.93
C MET A 452 16.32 14.97 1.12
N GLN A 453 15.52 14.89 0.05
CA GLN A 453 14.14 14.39 0.12
C GLN A 453 14.12 12.87 0.36
N GLN A 454 14.96 12.12 -0.34
CA GLN A 454 15.10 10.68 -0.11
C GLN A 454 15.44 10.36 1.36
N LEU A 455 16.39 11.10 1.97
CA LEU A 455 16.72 10.91 3.38
C LEU A 455 15.57 11.33 4.31
N LYS A 456 14.80 12.36 3.98
CA LYS A 456 13.58 12.75 4.68
C LYS A 456 12.52 11.63 4.59
N MET A 457 12.34 11.02 3.40
CA MET A 457 11.42 9.89 3.22
C MET A 457 11.91 8.65 3.98
N ARG A 458 13.23 8.41 4.02
CA ARG A 458 13.80 7.37 4.89
C ARG A 458 13.48 7.59 6.37
N LEU A 459 13.66 8.83 6.88
CA LEU A 459 13.26 9.20 8.25
C LEU A 459 11.76 8.96 8.49
N ARG A 460 10.92 9.25 7.51
CA ARG A 460 9.47 8.99 7.56
C ARG A 460 9.16 7.50 7.65
N ALA A 461 9.83 6.64 6.88
CA ALA A 461 9.67 5.19 6.95
C ALA A 461 10.11 4.62 8.31
N ILE A 462 11.21 5.13 8.86
CA ILE A 462 11.70 4.80 10.21
C ILE A 462 10.67 5.21 11.27
N ALA A 463 10.17 6.45 11.21
CA ALA A 463 9.15 6.94 12.13
C ALA A 463 7.88 6.08 12.06
N ASN A 464 7.47 5.65 10.87
CA ASN A 464 6.33 4.75 10.68
C ASN A 464 6.48 3.44 11.47
N ALA A 465 7.64 2.79 11.43
CA ALA A 465 7.90 1.55 12.18
C ALA A 465 7.90 1.78 13.71
N ILE A 466 8.46 2.90 14.17
CA ILE A 466 8.46 3.26 15.59
C ILE A 466 7.03 3.56 16.07
N LEU A 467 6.28 4.37 15.31
CA LEU A 467 4.89 4.73 15.62
C LEU A 467 4.00 3.49 15.74
N ASP A 468 4.04 2.62 14.74
CA ASP A 468 3.19 1.44 14.64
C ASP A 468 3.31 0.55 15.89
N GLN A 469 4.53 0.25 16.29
CA GLN A 469 4.79 -0.55 17.49
C GLN A 469 4.48 0.21 18.79
N SER A 470 4.94 1.47 18.89
CA SER A 470 4.77 2.27 20.12
C SER A 470 3.30 2.60 20.40
N ILE A 471 2.48 2.70 19.36
CA ILE A 471 1.04 2.92 19.48
C ILE A 471 0.33 1.62 19.86
N HIS A 472 0.52 0.54 19.12
CA HIS A 472 -0.29 -0.67 19.25
C HIS A 472 0.20 -1.65 20.30
N ALA A 473 1.50 -1.72 20.57
CA ALA A 473 2.09 -2.56 21.63
C ALA A 473 2.48 -1.76 22.88
N GLY A 474 2.63 -0.44 22.75
CA GLY A 474 2.90 0.51 23.83
C GLY A 474 1.73 1.44 24.13
N ASN A 475 2.05 2.59 24.71
CA ASN A 475 1.08 3.61 25.09
C ASN A 475 1.48 5.00 24.58
N MET A 476 2.19 5.08 23.43
CA MET A 476 2.60 6.35 22.83
C MET A 476 1.42 7.31 22.73
N THR A 477 1.60 8.51 23.25
CA THR A 477 0.62 9.61 23.19
C THR A 477 0.71 10.35 21.88
N GLU A 478 -0.33 11.14 21.56
CA GLU A 478 -0.32 12.03 20.39
C GLU A 478 0.85 13.00 20.41
N LYS A 479 1.14 13.60 21.59
CA LYS A 479 2.25 14.53 21.75
C LYS A 479 3.60 13.88 21.42
N GLU A 480 3.86 12.68 21.93
CA GLU A 480 5.10 11.94 21.65
C GLU A 480 5.20 11.58 20.16
N ALA A 481 4.08 11.18 19.54
CA ALA A 481 4.02 10.90 18.11
C ALA A 481 4.29 12.15 17.26
N MET A 482 3.68 13.29 17.60
CA MET A 482 3.93 14.56 16.91
C MET A 482 5.37 15.04 17.11
N ASP A 483 5.94 14.91 18.32
CA ASP A 483 7.33 15.25 18.58
C ASP A 483 8.30 14.38 17.73
N LEU A 484 8.06 13.07 17.63
CA LEU A 484 8.83 12.17 16.76
C LEU A 484 8.76 12.61 15.28
N MET A 485 7.55 12.83 14.77
CA MET A 485 7.35 13.15 13.36
C MET A 485 7.90 14.52 12.97
N MET A 486 7.63 15.55 13.77
CA MET A 486 7.97 16.92 13.42
C MET A 486 9.41 17.28 13.81
N LYS A 487 9.86 16.89 15.02
CA LYS A 487 11.18 17.30 15.53
C LYS A 487 12.29 16.34 15.11
N GLU A 488 12.01 15.02 15.10
CA GLU A 488 13.06 14.04 14.81
C GLU A 488 13.12 13.68 13.31
N THR A 489 11.99 13.84 12.56
CA THR A 489 11.91 13.39 11.16
C THR A 489 11.42 14.45 10.17
N PHE A 490 11.37 15.73 10.58
CA PHE A 490 11.12 16.92 9.73
C PHE A 490 9.81 16.90 8.95
N GLN A 491 8.79 16.15 9.39
CA GLN A 491 7.49 16.15 8.74
C GLN A 491 6.73 17.45 9.03
N GLN A 492 5.98 17.94 8.04
CA GLN A 492 5.11 19.09 8.25
C GLN A 492 3.93 18.73 9.16
N GLU A 493 3.41 19.70 9.90
CA GLU A 493 2.33 19.46 10.89
C GLU A 493 1.10 18.79 10.28
N GLY A 494 0.66 19.24 9.11
CA GLY A 494 -0.50 18.65 8.41
C GLY A 494 -0.30 17.17 8.09
N GLU A 495 0.90 16.80 7.63
CA GLU A 495 1.26 15.40 7.38
C GLU A 495 1.35 14.59 8.68
N ALA A 496 1.94 15.14 9.73
CA ALA A 496 2.04 14.47 11.03
C ALA A 496 0.66 14.19 11.65
N VAL A 497 -0.28 15.15 11.58
CA VAL A 497 -1.67 14.96 12.02
C VAL A 497 -2.38 13.87 11.23
N ALA A 498 -2.25 13.87 9.89
CA ALA A 498 -2.82 12.83 9.03
C ALA A 498 -2.21 11.45 9.35
N LYS A 499 -0.90 11.39 9.57
CA LYS A 499 -0.17 10.18 9.94
C LYS A 499 -0.61 9.65 11.30
N TRP A 500 -0.79 10.49 12.30
CA TRP A 500 -1.33 10.11 13.60
C TRP A 500 -2.72 9.48 13.49
N LYS A 501 -3.59 10.07 12.63
CA LYS A 501 -4.90 9.50 12.34
C LYS A 501 -4.74 8.10 11.69
N ARG A 502 -3.93 7.98 10.63
CA ARG A 502 -3.67 6.71 9.92
C ARG A 502 -3.10 5.63 10.85
N ALA A 503 -2.14 5.98 11.71
CA ALA A 503 -1.51 5.05 12.64
C ALA A 503 -2.50 4.46 13.68
N ARG A 504 -3.60 5.15 13.98
CA ARG A 504 -4.68 4.64 14.84
C ARG A 504 -5.71 3.80 14.10
N LEU A 505 -5.82 3.97 12.78
CA LEU A 505 -6.77 3.24 11.92
C LEU A 505 -6.21 1.92 11.40
N THR A 506 -4.89 1.82 11.28
CA THR A 506 -4.19 0.64 10.76
C THR A 506 -3.25 0.08 11.82
N SER A 507 -2.79 -1.15 11.65
CA SER A 507 -1.76 -1.74 12.49
C SER A 507 -0.92 -2.73 11.68
N ALA A 508 0.37 -2.78 11.94
CA ALA A 508 1.40 -3.51 11.21
C ALA A 508 1.67 -2.99 9.78
N GLN A 509 0.79 -2.18 9.19
CA GLN A 509 0.94 -1.67 7.83
C GLN A 509 2.04 -0.60 7.74
N LEU A 510 2.15 0.30 8.72
CA LEU A 510 3.18 1.34 8.70
C LEU A 510 4.60 0.78 8.80
N SER A 511 4.75 -0.41 9.37
CA SER A 511 6.05 -1.09 9.48
C SER A 511 6.55 -1.68 8.15
N THR A 512 5.68 -1.86 7.13
CA THR A 512 6.04 -2.51 5.85
C THR A 512 7.16 -1.78 5.12
N TYR A 513 7.13 -0.45 5.10
CA TYR A 513 8.11 0.40 4.42
C TYR A 513 9.53 0.20 4.96
N PHE A 514 9.68 0.35 6.27
CA PHE A 514 10.99 0.23 6.92
C PHE A 514 11.53 -1.20 6.88
N VAL A 515 10.69 -2.19 7.20
CA VAL A 515 11.11 -3.59 7.26
C VAL A 515 11.45 -4.09 5.85
N GLY A 516 10.60 -3.80 4.87
CA GLY A 516 10.85 -4.19 3.49
C GLY A 516 12.13 -3.59 2.93
N ALA A 517 12.34 -2.27 3.12
CA ALA A 517 13.58 -1.62 2.69
C ALA A 517 14.81 -2.21 3.38
N THR A 518 14.72 -2.49 4.68
CA THR A 518 15.81 -3.12 5.45
C THR A 518 16.15 -4.50 4.90
N GLU A 519 15.14 -5.34 4.62
CA GLU A 519 15.34 -6.68 4.06
C GLU A 519 15.92 -6.65 2.63
N HIS A 520 15.48 -5.72 1.77
CA HIS A 520 16.06 -5.53 0.43
C HIS A 520 17.52 -5.06 0.49
N LEU A 521 17.85 -4.15 1.39
CA LEU A 521 19.23 -3.70 1.60
C LEU A 521 20.11 -4.83 2.16
N ASP A 522 19.62 -5.60 3.14
CA ASP A 522 20.32 -6.77 3.69
C ASP A 522 20.52 -7.86 2.62
N LEU A 523 19.55 -8.03 1.72
CA LEU A 523 19.62 -8.97 0.60
C LEU A 523 20.71 -8.54 -0.41
N ARG A 524 20.72 -7.26 -0.78
CA ARG A 524 21.74 -6.68 -1.67
C ARG A 524 23.14 -6.84 -1.07
N ALA A 525 23.31 -6.44 0.19
CA ALA A 525 24.60 -6.55 0.87
C ALA A 525 25.10 -8.00 0.96
N ALA A 526 24.19 -8.98 1.15
CA ALA A 526 24.55 -10.38 1.14
C ALA A 526 25.00 -10.87 -0.25
N GLN A 527 24.34 -10.42 -1.32
CA GLN A 527 24.73 -10.76 -2.69
C GLN A 527 26.04 -10.09 -3.10
N GLU A 528 26.24 -8.82 -2.75
CA GLU A 528 27.50 -8.09 -2.93
C GLU A 528 28.66 -8.82 -2.24
N LYS A 529 28.47 -9.24 -0.99
CA LYS A 529 29.48 -10.02 -0.25
C LYS A 529 29.79 -11.37 -0.89
N LYS A 530 28.76 -12.05 -1.42
CA LYS A 530 28.90 -13.38 -2.07
C LYS A 530 29.66 -13.29 -3.39
N LEU A 531 29.36 -12.29 -4.22
CA LEU A 531 29.92 -12.13 -5.56
C LEU A 531 31.18 -11.27 -5.60
N GLY A 532 31.40 -10.39 -4.61
CA GLY A 532 32.54 -9.47 -4.56
C GLY A 532 32.62 -8.62 -5.83
N LYS A 533 33.77 -8.69 -6.52
CA LYS A 533 34.02 -7.93 -7.78
C LYS A 533 33.14 -8.36 -8.96
N ASP A 534 32.49 -9.51 -8.89
CA ASP A 534 31.60 -10.02 -9.95
C ASP A 534 30.14 -9.58 -9.74
N PHE A 535 29.88 -8.76 -8.70
CA PHE A 535 28.56 -8.17 -8.46
C PHE A 535 28.19 -7.19 -9.58
N ASP A 536 26.97 -7.36 -10.11
CA ASP A 536 26.36 -6.50 -11.12
C ASP A 536 24.99 -6.06 -10.63
N LEU A 537 24.84 -4.75 -10.42
CA LEU A 537 23.62 -4.18 -9.82
C LEU A 537 22.38 -4.45 -10.67
N ARG A 538 22.47 -4.35 -11.99
CA ARG A 538 21.35 -4.62 -12.88
C ARG A 538 20.90 -6.07 -12.81
N LYS A 539 21.84 -7.01 -12.92
CA LYS A 539 21.54 -8.44 -12.83
C LYS A 539 20.93 -8.80 -11.48
N TYR A 540 21.43 -8.17 -10.40
CA TYR A 540 20.86 -8.34 -9.07
C TYR A 540 19.41 -7.85 -9.02
N ASN A 541 19.14 -6.63 -9.46
CA ASN A 541 17.81 -6.04 -9.45
C ASN A 541 16.82 -6.83 -10.32
N ASP A 542 17.22 -7.19 -11.54
CA ASP A 542 16.42 -8.02 -12.45
C ASP A 542 16.09 -9.37 -11.81
N GLN A 543 17.07 -9.99 -11.15
CA GLN A 543 16.87 -11.26 -10.46
C GLN A 543 15.87 -11.13 -9.29
N VAL A 544 15.99 -10.10 -8.45
CA VAL A 544 15.08 -9.90 -7.31
C VAL A 544 13.62 -9.82 -7.76
N ILE A 545 13.33 -9.02 -8.79
CA ILE A 545 11.95 -8.80 -9.25
C ILE A 545 11.44 -9.92 -10.17
N SER A 546 12.30 -10.83 -10.63
CA SER A 546 11.91 -11.96 -11.50
C SER A 546 11.16 -13.07 -10.78
N TYR A 547 11.06 -13.04 -9.45
CA TYR A 547 10.37 -14.06 -8.66
C TYR A 547 8.91 -13.72 -8.33
N GLY A 548 8.36 -12.68 -8.93
CA GLY A 548 7.07 -12.12 -8.55
C GLY A 548 7.20 -11.18 -7.36
N SER A 549 6.25 -11.23 -6.42
CA SER A 549 6.30 -10.39 -5.20
C SER A 549 6.18 -11.25 -3.92
N PRO A 550 7.02 -12.30 -3.73
CA PRO A 550 7.01 -13.08 -2.49
C PRO A 550 7.68 -12.29 -1.36
N PRO A 551 7.48 -12.66 -0.08
CA PRO A 551 8.28 -12.15 1.02
C PRO A 551 9.79 -12.22 0.74
N VAL A 552 10.55 -11.19 1.15
CA VAL A 552 11.99 -11.04 0.82
C VAL A 552 12.82 -12.24 1.31
N LYS A 553 12.44 -12.85 2.45
CA LYS A 553 13.07 -14.10 2.94
C LYS A 553 13.05 -15.23 1.92
N TYR A 554 11.99 -15.35 1.13
CA TYR A 554 11.88 -16.36 0.08
C TYR A 554 12.67 -15.98 -1.18
N VAL A 555 12.77 -14.67 -1.49
CA VAL A 555 13.70 -14.21 -2.54
C VAL A 555 15.13 -14.56 -2.17
N ARG A 556 15.53 -14.33 -0.92
CA ARG A 556 16.84 -14.70 -0.38
C ARG A 556 17.16 -16.18 -0.60
N GLU A 557 16.20 -17.04 -0.27
CA GLU A 557 16.34 -18.50 -0.46
C GLU A 557 16.42 -18.88 -1.95
N LEU A 558 15.58 -18.29 -2.82
CA LEU A 558 15.61 -18.52 -4.27
C LEU A 558 16.93 -18.07 -4.92
N MET A 559 17.62 -17.08 -4.33
CA MET A 559 18.95 -16.63 -4.74
C MET A 559 20.10 -17.47 -4.13
N GLY A 560 19.77 -18.44 -3.26
CA GLY A 560 20.76 -19.29 -2.60
C GLY A 560 21.63 -18.54 -1.58
N LEU A 561 21.04 -17.56 -0.85
CA LEU A 561 21.69 -16.70 0.13
C LEU A 561 21.36 -17.12 1.57
#